data_84fb779f49e5e04c944c46cf33a5856e
#
_entry.id   84fb779f49e5e04c944c46cf33a5856e
#
_cell.length_a   1.000
_cell.length_b   1.000
_cell.length_c   1.000
_cell.angle_alpha   90.00
_cell.angle_beta   90.00
_cell.angle_gamma   90.00
#
_symmetry.space_group_name_H-M   'P 1'
#
loop_
_entity.id
_entity.type
_entity.pdbx_description
1 polymer ?
#
loop_
_entity_poly.entity_id
_entity_poly.type
_entity_poly.pdbx_seq_one_letter_code
_entity_poly.pdbx_strand_id
1 'polypeptide(L)'
;MRFLSVNENAFLIELDALETTIAVYQSLNQANHPYIQELIPAARTVLVYFDPIWIDQLSLIKWIRSQKIELKRFNSTKEIVIGVHYDGCDLAEIADHLGLTTQQLIRKHTETCWQVAFIGFAPGFAYLMSHDQPFGSVPRRSSPRKKVTAGSVGLAGEYSGIYPKESPGGWQLIGRTDEIMWDIHRENPALLLPSDQVIFKDISRNPTQTSVSTTLVHSNLATHKPALFEVLNTGLQVLVQDQGRHHVASLGVGRAGALDQSS
;
A
#
# COMPACT_ATOMS: atom_id res chain seq x y z
N MET A 1 15.61 15.74 -8.41
CA MET A 1 14.87 15.94 -7.14
C MET A 1 14.29 17.34 -7.11
N ARG A 2 12.95 17.47 -7.14
CA ARG A 2 12.21 18.73 -6.99
C ARG A 2 11.41 18.70 -5.70
N PHE A 3 11.20 19.88 -5.10
CA PHE A 3 10.40 20.04 -3.89
C PHE A 3 9.18 20.88 -4.24
N LEU A 4 7.98 20.34 -3.98
CA LEU A 4 6.70 20.93 -4.31
C LEU A 4 5.91 21.14 -3.04
N SER A 5 5.60 22.40 -2.69
CA SER A 5 4.80 22.69 -1.52
C SER A 5 3.38 22.15 -1.69
N VAL A 6 2.85 21.54 -0.63
CA VAL A 6 1.48 21.02 -0.58
C VAL A 6 0.61 21.90 0.30
N ASN A 7 1.08 22.16 1.51
CA ASN A 7 0.44 23.04 2.49
C ASN A 7 1.48 23.54 3.51
N GLU A 8 1.04 24.12 4.61
CA GLU A 8 1.92 24.73 5.63
C GLU A 8 2.82 23.70 6.34
N ASN A 9 2.41 22.45 6.43
CA ASN A 9 3.12 21.40 7.15
C ASN A 9 3.50 20.19 6.29
N ALA A 10 3.40 20.31 4.95
CA ALA A 10 3.76 19.22 4.04
C ALA A 10 4.29 19.71 2.69
N PHE A 11 5.21 18.93 2.13
CA PHE A 11 5.69 19.08 0.75
C PHE A 11 6.00 17.73 0.12
N LEU A 12 5.98 17.68 -1.21
CA LEU A 12 6.40 16.51 -1.98
C LEU A 12 7.85 16.64 -2.40
N ILE A 13 8.58 15.55 -2.31
CA ILE A 13 9.85 15.34 -3.00
C ILE A 13 9.53 14.57 -4.28
N GLU A 14 9.68 15.18 -5.43
CA GLU A 14 9.53 14.52 -6.73
C GLU A 14 10.88 14.03 -7.22
N LEU A 15 10.88 12.81 -7.77
CA LEU A 15 12.05 12.04 -8.18
C LEU A 15 11.81 11.44 -9.58
N ASP A 16 12.88 11.03 -10.23
CA ASP A 16 12.83 10.59 -11.62
C ASP A 16 12.49 9.09 -11.78
N ALA A 17 12.83 8.29 -10.77
CA ALA A 17 12.65 6.83 -10.78
C ALA A 17 12.20 6.30 -9.42
N LEU A 18 11.55 5.15 -9.44
CA LEU A 18 11.07 4.46 -8.22
C LEU A 18 12.21 4.06 -7.29
N GLU A 19 13.32 3.54 -7.84
CA GLU A 19 14.48 3.13 -7.06
C GLU A 19 15.07 4.31 -6.26
N THR A 20 15.14 5.48 -6.91
CA THR A 20 15.57 6.71 -6.25
C THR A 20 14.56 7.15 -5.18
N THR A 21 13.27 7.00 -5.45
CA THR A 21 12.20 7.34 -4.49
C THR A 21 12.31 6.51 -3.23
N ILE A 22 12.51 5.22 -3.39
CA ILE A 22 12.64 4.31 -2.25
C ILE A 22 13.95 4.57 -1.49
N ALA A 23 15.05 4.83 -2.20
CA ALA A 23 16.32 5.16 -1.56
C ALA A 23 16.22 6.44 -0.72
N VAL A 24 15.55 7.48 -1.24
CA VAL A 24 15.27 8.72 -0.50
C VAL A 24 14.41 8.43 0.73
N TYR A 25 13.30 7.71 0.55
CA TYR A 25 12.42 7.34 1.65
C TYR A 25 13.17 6.59 2.76
N GLN A 26 13.92 5.55 2.40
CA GLN A 26 14.69 4.76 3.37
C GLN A 26 15.76 5.59 4.08
N SER A 27 16.50 6.43 3.35
CA SER A 27 17.53 7.28 3.93
C SER A 27 16.95 8.28 4.91
N LEU A 28 15.83 8.92 4.56
CA LEU A 28 15.16 9.89 5.45
C LEU A 28 14.52 9.20 6.67
N ASN A 29 13.92 8.03 6.46
CA ASN A 29 13.33 7.24 7.54
C ASN A 29 14.42 6.76 8.54
N GLN A 30 15.57 6.32 8.04
CA GLN A 30 16.71 5.92 8.86
C GLN A 30 17.34 7.11 9.61
N ALA A 31 17.43 8.27 8.95
CA ALA A 31 17.97 9.49 9.54
C ALA A 31 17.09 10.05 10.66
N ASN A 32 15.81 9.70 10.67
CA ASN A 32 14.83 9.96 11.74
C ASN A 32 14.90 11.39 12.29
N HIS A 33 14.69 12.38 11.41
CA HIS A 33 14.71 13.79 11.81
C HIS A 33 13.58 14.10 12.80
N PRO A 34 13.85 14.73 13.96
CA PRO A 34 12.89 14.88 15.06
C PRO A 34 11.62 15.68 14.70
N TYR A 35 11.69 16.52 13.67
CA TYR A 35 10.55 17.33 13.22
C TYR A 35 9.86 16.80 11.97
N ILE A 36 10.31 15.66 11.41
CA ILE A 36 9.54 14.94 10.41
C ILE A 36 8.51 14.08 11.14
N GLN A 37 7.24 14.37 10.91
CA GLN A 37 6.14 13.62 11.49
C GLN A 37 5.85 12.33 10.74
N GLU A 38 5.91 12.37 9.41
CA GLU A 38 5.57 11.23 8.57
C GLU A 38 6.18 11.32 7.17
N LEU A 39 6.57 10.17 6.62
CA LEU A 39 7.07 10.00 5.27
C LEU A 39 6.17 9.01 4.53
N ILE A 40 5.63 9.41 3.37
CA ILE A 40 4.75 8.55 2.58
C ILE A 40 5.35 8.40 1.18
N PRO A 41 5.91 7.22 0.87
CA PRO A 41 6.45 6.94 -0.46
C PRO A 41 5.34 6.60 -1.45
N ALA A 42 5.56 6.95 -2.71
CA ALA A 42 4.78 6.53 -3.87
C ALA A 42 5.73 6.21 -5.03
N ALA A 43 5.21 6.05 -6.25
CA ALA A 43 6.02 5.63 -7.40
C ALA A 43 7.19 6.58 -7.71
N ARG A 44 6.96 7.89 -7.63
CA ARG A 44 7.95 8.93 -7.99
C ARG A 44 8.00 10.09 -7.02
N THR A 45 7.35 9.96 -5.87
CA THR A 45 7.29 11.02 -4.87
C THR A 45 7.41 10.47 -3.46
N VAL A 46 7.98 11.29 -2.57
CA VAL A 46 7.87 11.09 -1.12
C VAL A 46 7.15 12.31 -0.56
N LEU A 47 5.99 12.11 0.05
CA LEU A 47 5.32 13.16 0.80
C LEU A 47 5.93 13.23 2.20
N VAL A 48 6.34 14.44 2.58
CA VAL A 48 6.96 14.72 3.87
C VAL A 48 6.00 15.59 4.69
N TYR A 49 5.50 15.05 5.80
CA TYR A 49 4.83 15.84 6.83
C TYR A 49 5.84 16.24 7.89
N PHE A 50 5.84 17.50 8.29
CA PHE A 50 6.76 18.05 9.30
C PHE A 50 6.03 18.98 10.25
N ASP A 51 6.68 19.28 11.37
CA ASP A 51 6.15 20.23 12.37
C ASP A 51 6.66 21.64 12.07
N PRO A 52 5.80 22.55 11.55
CA PRO A 52 6.21 23.91 11.16
C PRO A 52 6.51 24.83 12.36
N ILE A 53 6.15 24.42 13.58
CA ILE A 53 6.47 25.16 14.79
C ILE A 53 7.97 25.11 15.08
N TRP A 54 8.61 23.99 14.78
CA TRP A 54 10.01 23.74 15.12
C TRP A 54 10.98 23.88 13.95
N ILE A 55 10.51 23.74 12.72
CA ILE A 55 11.37 23.84 11.53
C ILE A 55 10.58 24.42 10.35
N ASP A 56 11.17 25.36 9.64
CA ASP A 56 10.61 25.85 8.37
C ASP A 56 10.94 24.89 7.21
N GLN A 57 10.12 24.94 6.17
CA GLN A 57 10.25 24.08 5.00
C GLN A 57 11.62 24.20 4.32
N LEU A 58 12.18 25.42 4.22
CA LEU A 58 13.46 25.63 3.53
C LEU A 58 14.63 25.02 4.30
N SER A 59 14.61 25.13 5.62
CA SER A 59 15.61 24.51 6.49
C SER A 59 15.56 23.01 6.42
N LEU A 60 14.36 22.42 6.41
CA LEU A 60 14.17 20.98 6.25
C LEU A 60 14.62 20.50 4.87
N ILE A 61 14.34 21.25 3.80
CA ILE A 61 14.83 20.93 2.44
C ILE A 61 16.36 20.96 2.38
N LYS A 62 17.01 21.94 3.03
CA LYS A 62 18.48 22.00 3.10
C LYS A 62 19.04 20.77 3.81
N TRP A 63 18.42 20.36 4.91
CA TRP A 63 18.81 19.15 5.63
C TRP A 63 18.62 17.90 4.78
N ILE A 64 17.47 17.74 4.09
CA ILE A 64 17.24 16.60 3.17
C ILE A 64 18.30 16.54 2.08
N ARG A 65 18.67 17.67 1.48
CA ARG A 65 19.72 17.74 0.45
C ARG A 65 21.10 17.36 0.95
N SER A 66 21.37 17.52 2.24
CA SER A 66 22.65 17.15 2.86
C SER A 66 22.73 15.65 3.20
N GLN A 67 21.59 14.92 3.15
CA GLN A 67 21.60 13.50 3.44
C GLN A 67 22.29 12.71 2.33
N LYS A 68 23.09 11.72 2.74
CA LYS A 68 23.70 10.77 1.80
C LYS A 68 22.63 9.76 1.39
N ILE A 69 22.17 9.85 0.15
CA ILE A 69 21.22 8.90 -0.42
C ILE A 69 22.01 7.77 -1.06
N GLU A 70 21.90 6.58 -0.50
CA GLU A 70 22.53 5.37 -1.02
C GLU A 70 21.49 4.55 -1.79
N LEU A 71 21.73 4.32 -3.06
CA LEU A 71 20.98 3.34 -3.86
C LEU A 71 21.39 1.94 -3.38
N LYS A 72 20.82 1.50 -2.27
CA LYS A 72 21.02 0.12 -1.82
C LYS A 72 20.11 -0.78 -2.65
N ARG A 73 20.65 -1.91 -3.13
CA ARG A 73 19.80 -3.01 -3.58
C ARG A 73 18.87 -3.37 -2.43
N PHE A 74 17.60 -3.54 -2.72
CA PHE A 74 16.63 -3.94 -1.73
C PHE A 74 17.11 -5.24 -1.06
N ASN A 75 17.53 -5.15 0.18
CA ASN A 75 17.70 -6.36 0.98
C ASN A 75 16.30 -6.76 1.43
N SER A 76 15.81 -7.86 0.90
CA SER A 76 14.54 -8.46 1.34
C SER A 76 14.62 -8.68 2.85
N THR A 77 13.62 -8.16 3.57
CA THR A 77 13.49 -8.36 5.01
C THR A 77 12.81 -9.69 5.30
N LYS A 78 11.87 -10.11 4.43
CA LYS A 78 11.09 -11.32 4.57
C LYS A 78 10.62 -11.80 3.19
N GLU A 79 10.60 -13.12 3.00
CA GLU A 79 9.97 -13.77 1.85
C GLU A 79 8.57 -14.26 2.23
N ILE A 80 7.58 -13.87 1.44
CA ILE A 80 6.18 -14.21 1.67
C ILE A 80 5.65 -14.92 0.43
N VAL A 81 5.13 -16.13 0.63
CA VAL A 81 4.53 -16.94 -0.43
C VAL A 81 3.03 -16.75 -0.41
N ILE A 82 2.45 -16.37 -1.56
CA ILE A 82 1.00 -16.15 -1.71
C ILE A 82 0.45 -17.09 -2.76
N GLY A 83 -0.52 -17.93 -2.34
CA GLY A 83 -1.26 -18.80 -3.24
C GLY A 83 -2.30 -18.01 -4.05
N VAL A 84 -2.35 -18.24 -5.36
CA VAL A 84 -3.28 -17.55 -6.27
C VAL A 84 -4.05 -18.56 -7.12
N HIS A 85 -5.36 -18.40 -7.14
CA HIS A 85 -6.24 -18.99 -8.15
C HIS A 85 -6.27 -18.08 -9.36
N TYR A 86 -5.73 -18.52 -10.49
CA TYR A 86 -5.68 -17.73 -11.73
C TYR A 86 -6.97 -17.87 -12.53
N ASP A 87 -8.06 -17.32 -11.99
CA ASP A 87 -9.41 -17.33 -12.53
C ASP A 87 -9.94 -15.88 -12.77
N GLY A 88 -9.02 -14.92 -12.85
CA GLY A 88 -9.37 -13.51 -13.03
C GLY A 88 -10.07 -13.23 -14.35
N CYS A 89 -11.09 -12.39 -14.29
CA CYS A 89 -11.94 -12.08 -15.46
C CYS A 89 -11.20 -11.40 -16.62
N ASP A 90 -10.02 -10.80 -16.38
CA ASP A 90 -9.22 -10.15 -17.42
C ASP A 90 -8.01 -11.01 -17.86
N LEU A 91 -7.83 -12.21 -17.26
CA LEU A 91 -6.64 -13.02 -17.49
C LEU A 91 -6.40 -13.35 -18.98
N ALA A 92 -7.46 -13.75 -19.71
CA ALA A 92 -7.36 -14.06 -21.12
C ALA A 92 -7.12 -12.82 -21.99
N GLU A 93 -7.86 -11.74 -21.73
CA GLU A 93 -7.76 -10.50 -22.47
C GLU A 93 -6.36 -9.87 -22.33
N ILE A 94 -5.83 -9.84 -21.10
CA ILE A 94 -4.49 -9.24 -20.88
C ILE A 94 -3.36 -10.14 -21.37
N ALA A 95 -3.54 -11.45 -21.33
CA ALA A 95 -2.57 -12.38 -21.94
C ALA A 95 -2.46 -12.13 -23.45
N ASP A 96 -3.60 -12.05 -24.14
CA ASP A 96 -3.64 -11.75 -25.58
C ASP A 96 -3.03 -10.38 -25.91
N HIS A 97 -3.39 -9.34 -25.14
CA HIS A 97 -2.80 -8.00 -25.28
C HIS A 97 -1.26 -7.99 -25.16
N LEU A 98 -0.70 -8.85 -24.32
CA LEU A 98 0.75 -9.00 -24.11
C LEU A 98 1.40 -9.98 -25.12
N GLY A 99 0.64 -10.55 -26.04
CA GLY A 99 1.12 -11.56 -26.98
C GLY A 99 1.51 -12.88 -26.30
N LEU A 100 0.87 -13.19 -25.17
CA LEU A 100 1.11 -14.39 -24.36
C LEU A 100 -0.12 -15.30 -24.34
N THR A 101 0.10 -16.60 -24.14
CA THR A 101 -0.99 -17.47 -23.68
C THR A 101 -1.26 -17.21 -22.20
N THR A 102 -2.46 -17.55 -21.72
CA THR A 102 -2.79 -17.46 -20.27
C THR A 102 -1.80 -18.25 -19.42
N GLN A 103 -1.38 -19.41 -19.89
CA GLN A 103 -0.39 -20.27 -19.23
C GLN A 103 0.99 -19.59 -19.13
N GLN A 104 1.42 -18.87 -20.18
CA GLN A 104 2.67 -18.12 -20.18
C GLN A 104 2.61 -16.92 -19.25
N LEU A 105 1.47 -16.23 -19.19
CA LEU A 105 1.27 -15.14 -18.26
C LEU A 105 1.34 -15.62 -16.80
N ILE A 106 0.61 -16.69 -16.47
CA ILE A 106 0.63 -17.32 -15.14
C ILE A 106 2.06 -17.71 -14.75
N ARG A 107 2.73 -18.42 -15.66
CA ARG A 107 4.12 -18.86 -15.43
C ARG A 107 5.04 -17.67 -15.18
N LYS A 108 4.98 -16.63 -16.01
CA LYS A 108 5.75 -15.41 -15.82
C LYS A 108 5.46 -14.75 -14.46
N HIS A 109 4.19 -14.65 -14.07
CA HIS A 109 3.81 -14.03 -12.79
C HIS A 109 4.33 -14.83 -11.59
N THR A 110 4.29 -16.17 -11.66
CA THR A 110 4.76 -17.06 -10.58
C THR A 110 6.28 -17.25 -10.52
N GLU A 111 6.98 -17.16 -11.66
CA GLU A 111 8.44 -17.24 -11.70
C GLU A 111 9.13 -15.91 -11.40
N THR A 112 8.37 -14.81 -11.37
CA THR A 112 8.88 -13.49 -11.05
C THR A 112 9.05 -13.33 -9.55
N CYS A 113 10.23 -12.85 -9.14
CA CYS A 113 10.45 -12.37 -7.79
C CYS A 113 9.89 -10.95 -7.67
N TRP A 114 8.81 -10.82 -6.94
CA TRP A 114 8.18 -9.53 -6.68
C TRP A 114 8.68 -8.93 -5.37
N GLN A 115 8.71 -7.62 -5.31
CA GLN A 115 9.07 -6.89 -4.10
C GLN A 115 8.06 -5.77 -3.83
N VAL A 116 7.72 -5.56 -2.56
CA VAL A 116 6.86 -4.46 -2.14
C VAL A 116 7.62 -3.15 -2.29
N ALA A 117 7.21 -2.33 -3.26
CA ALA A 117 7.77 -1.01 -3.48
C ALA A 117 7.26 -0.01 -2.43
N PHE A 118 5.95 0.07 -2.28
CA PHE A 118 5.26 0.93 -1.31
C PHE A 118 3.84 0.43 -1.09
N ILE A 119 3.17 0.98 -0.07
CA ILE A 119 1.76 0.73 0.22
C ILE A 119 0.99 2.04 0.01
N GLY A 120 -0.17 1.95 -0.65
CA GLY A 120 -0.99 3.12 -0.95
C GLY A 120 -2.36 2.73 -1.46
N PHE A 121 -3.21 3.69 -1.85
CA PHE A 121 -4.58 3.49 -2.32
C PHE A 121 -5.55 3.03 -1.23
N ALA A 122 -5.23 1.98 -0.48
CA ALA A 122 -6.05 1.46 0.62
C ALA A 122 -5.14 0.82 1.70
N PRO A 123 -5.60 0.70 2.95
CA PRO A 123 -4.85 0.01 4.00
C PRO A 123 -4.44 -1.39 3.56
N GLY A 124 -3.12 -1.67 3.54
CA GLY A 124 -2.55 -2.93 3.13
C GLY A 124 -2.50 -3.20 1.62
N PHE A 125 -2.84 -2.23 0.75
CA PHE A 125 -2.66 -2.40 -0.68
C PHE A 125 -1.19 -2.18 -1.06
N ALA A 126 -0.47 -3.26 -1.26
CA ALA A 126 0.93 -3.25 -1.66
C ALA A 126 1.09 -3.17 -3.19
N TYR A 127 1.92 -2.23 -3.64
CA TYR A 127 2.39 -2.15 -5.01
C TYR A 127 3.64 -3.01 -5.12
N LEU A 128 3.53 -4.13 -5.83
CA LEU A 128 4.60 -5.09 -6.05
C LEU A 128 5.27 -4.80 -7.38
N MET A 129 6.57 -4.65 -7.35
CA MET A 129 7.39 -4.46 -8.54
C MET A 129 8.38 -5.61 -8.71
N SER A 130 8.88 -5.79 -9.92
CA SER A 130 10.04 -6.61 -10.21
C SER A 130 11.05 -5.82 -11.02
N HIS A 131 12.33 -6.03 -10.74
CA HIS A 131 13.41 -5.38 -11.48
C HIS A 131 13.38 -5.74 -12.97
N ASP A 132 12.97 -6.96 -13.30
CA ASP A 132 12.92 -7.46 -14.66
C ASP A 132 11.70 -6.96 -15.47
N GLN A 133 10.74 -6.29 -14.82
CA GLN A 133 9.50 -5.77 -15.43
C GLN A 133 8.87 -6.78 -16.41
N PRO A 134 8.46 -7.97 -15.95
CA PRO A 134 8.14 -9.12 -16.81
C PRO A 134 7.01 -8.86 -17.82
N PHE A 135 6.15 -7.88 -17.56
CA PHE A 135 5.00 -7.53 -18.40
C PHE A 135 5.13 -6.16 -19.05
N GLY A 136 6.24 -5.41 -18.81
CA GLY A 136 6.36 -4.03 -19.25
C GLY A 136 5.26 -3.14 -18.62
N SER A 137 4.62 -2.31 -19.41
CA SER A 137 3.55 -1.42 -18.94
C SER A 137 2.17 -1.97 -19.30
N VAL A 138 1.51 -2.61 -18.33
CA VAL A 138 0.14 -3.16 -18.49
C VAL A 138 -0.88 -2.01 -18.43
N PRO A 139 -1.74 -1.80 -19.44
CA PRO A 139 -2.72 -0.74 -19.44
C PRO A 139 -3.78 -0.99 -18.36
N ARG A 140 -4.18 0.08 -17.67
CA ARG A 140 -5.39 0.03 -16.84
C ARG A 140 -6.62 -0.06 -17.74
N ARG A 141 -7.73 -0.54 -17.19
CA ARG A 141 -9.02 -0.51 -17.86
C ARG A 141 -9.43 0.94 -18.17
N SER A 142 -9.99 1.16 -19.34
CA SER A 142 -10.53 2.46 -19.74
C SER A 142 -11.68 2.93 -18.83
N SER A 143 -12.47 1.98 -18.31
CA SER A 143 -13.51 2.23 -17.31
C SER A 143 -13.24 1.38 -16.07
N PRO A 144 -12.91 2.02 -14.93
CA PRO A 144 -12.72 1.31 -13.67
C PRO A 144 -13.99 0.57 -13.24
N ARG A 145 -13.81 -0.61 -12.65
CA ARG A 145 -14.91 -1.34 -12.00
C ARG A 145 -15.37 -0.59 -10.76
N LYS A 146 -16.67 -0.54 -10.55
CA LYS A 146 -17.26 0.02 -9.31
C LYS A 146 -16.94 -0.85 -8.10
N LYS A 147 -16.71 -2.14 -8.35
CA LYS A 147 -16.51 -3.14 -7.30
C LYS A 147 -15.48 -4.17 -7.76
N VAL A 148 -14.37 -4.25 -7.02
CA VAL A 148 -13.36 -5.30 -7.06
C VAL A 148 -13.38 -5.97 -5.69
N THR A 149 -13.45 -7.29 -5.65
CA THR A 149 -13.53 -8.04 -4.37
C THR A 149 -12.18 -8.08 -3.66
N ALA A 150 -12.20 -8.20 -2.33
CA ALA A 150 -11.00 -8.48 -1.56
C ALA A 150 -10.31 -9.76 -2.07
N GLY A 151 -8.98 -9.80 -1.98
CA GLY A 151 -8.17 -10.91 -2.48
C GLY A 151 -7.93 -10.89 -3.99
N SER A 152 -8.58 -10.02 -4.77
CA SER A 152 -8.33 -9.93 -6.22
C SER A 152 -6.87 -9.57 -6.50
N VAL A 153 -6.20 -10.36 -7.35
CA VAL A 153 -4.83 -10.13 -7.82
C VAL A 153 -4.89 -9.46 -9.19
N GLY A 154 -4.17 -8.37 -9.34
CA GLY A 154 -4.22 -7.58 -10.56
C GLY A 154 -2.87 -7.06 -11.03
N LEU A 155 -2.83 -6.66 -12.32
CA LEU A 155 -1.70 -6.02 -12.97
C LEU A 155 -2.10 -4.62 -13.46
N ALA A 156 -1.22 -3.64 -13.29
CA ALA A 156 -1.34 -2.32 -13.91
C ALA A 156 0.01 -1.59 -13.95
N GLY A 157 0.32 -0.94 -15.08
CA GLY A 157 1.65 -0.38 -15.27
C GLY A 157 2.70 -1.48 -15.17
N GLU A 158 3.72 -1.25 -14.37
CA GLU A 158 4.79 -2.22 -14.05
C GLU A 158 4.52 -3.01 -12.76
N TYR A 159 3.34 -2.84 -12.16
CA TYR A 159 3.03 -3.38 -10.84
C TYR A 159 2.12 -4.60 -10.90
N SER A 160 2.31 -5.51 -9.94
CA SER A 160 1.31 -6.43 -9.45
C SER A 160 0.77 -5.96 -8.10
N GLY A 161 -0.42 -6.41 -7.71
CA GLY A 161 -0.99 -6.04 -6.41
C GLY A 161 -2.21 -6.87 -6.06
N ILE A 162 -2.56 -6.82 -4.77
CA ILE A 162 -3.69 -7.58 -4.22
C ILE A 162 -4.62 -6.59 -3.51
N TYR A 163 -5.90 -6.63 -3.85
CA TYR A 163 -6.91 -5.78 -3.22
C TYR A 163 -7.20 -6.25 -1.79
N PRO A 164 -6.91 -5.46 -0.74
CA PRO A 164 -7.10 -5.88 0.65
C PRO A 164 -8.56 -5.91 1.09
N LYS A 165 -9.39 -5.12 0.42
CA LYS A 165 -10.84 -5.02 0.68
C LYS A 165 -11.59 -4.71 -0.60
N GLU A 166 -12.90 -4.88 -0.56
CA GLU A 166 -13.77 -4.44 -1.64
C GLU A 166 -13.62 -2.94 -1.90
N SER A 167 -13.33 -2.57 -3.15
CA SER A 167 -13.11 -1.18 -3.57
C SER A 167 -13.30 -1.02 -5.08
N PRO A 168 -13.52 0.21 -5.58
CA PRO A 168 -13.40 0.47 -7.02
C PRO A 168 -11.98 0.22 -7.50
N GLY A 169 -11.80 -0.16 -8.78
CA GLY A 169 -10.47 -0.38 -9.31
C GLY A 169 -10.42 -0.60 -10.82
N GLY A 170 -9.33 -0.16 -11.45
CA GLY A 170 -9.11 -0.26 -12.88
C GLY A 170 -7.94 -1.17 -13.28
N TRP A 171 -7.45 -2.02 -12.36
CA TRP A 171 -6.40 -2.97 -12.67
C TRP A 171 -6.95 -4.18 -13.44
N GLN A 172 -6.10 -4.83 -14.22
CA GLN A 172 -6.43 -6.06 -14.94
C GLN A 172 -6.39 -7.23 -13.97
N LEU A 173 -7.54 -7.81 -13.68
CA LEU A 173 -7.66 -8.88 -12.69
C LEU A 173 -7.27 -10.22 -13.31
N ILE A 174 -6.18 -10.81 -12.81
CA ILE A 174 -5.62 -12.06 -13.31
C ILE A 174 -5.95 -13.27 -12.42
N GLY A 175 -6.37 -13.03 -11.17
CA GLY A 175 -6.66 -14.11 -10.23
C GLY A 175 -7.15 -13.58 -8.90
N ARG A 176 -7.19 -14.48 -7.91
CA ARG A 176 -7.55 -14.16 -6.54
C ARG A 176 -6.76 -15.01 -5.54
N THR A 177 -6.62 -14.50 -4.34
CA THR A 177 -6.05 -15.21 -3.18
C THR A 177 -7.01 -15.19 -2.01
N ASP A 178 -6.91 -16.18 -1.14
CA ASP A 178 -7.64 -16.25 0.12
C ASP A 178 -6.87 -15.59 1.27
N GLU A 179 -5.65 -15.09 1.02
CA GLU A 179 -4.84 -14.42 2.02
C GLU A 179 -5.46 -13.09 2.46
N ILE A 180 -5.52 -12.87 3.77
CA ILE A 180 -6.01 -11.62 4.36
C ILE A 180 -4.89 -10.60 4.33
N MET A 181 -4.98 -9.61 3.45
CA MET A 181 -3.94 -8.60 3.26
C MET A 181 -3.89 -7.56 4.40
N TRP A 182 -5.01 -7.33 5.07
CA TRP A 182 -5.13 -6.37 6.15
C TRP A 182 -5.95 -6.94 7.32
N ASP A 183 -5.35 -7.00 8.50
CA ASP A 183 -6.00 -7.47 9.71
C ASP A 183 -5.52 -6.64 10.92
N ILE A 184 -6.44 -5.88 11.52
CA ILE A 184 -6.15 -4.99 12.65
C ILE A 184 -5.77 -5.72 13.95
N HIS A 185 -5.98 -7.04 14.00
CA HIS A 185 -5.63 -7.86 15.16
C HIS A 185 -4.20 -8.41 15.09
N ARG A 186 -3.49 -8.20 13.98
CA ARG A 186 -2.07 -8.52 13.87
C ARG A 186 -1.21 -7.42 14.50
N GLU A 187 -0.04 -7.77 14.98
CA GLU A 187 0.98 -6.80 15.40
C GLU A 187 1.29 -5.79 14.29
N ASN A 188 1.50 -6.30 13.06
CA ASN A 188 1.53 -5.50 11.85
C ASN A 188 0.23 -5.77 11.07
N PRO A 189 -0.70 -4.81 11.00
CA PRO A 189 -1.98 -5.01 10.32
C PRO A 189 -1.84 -5.37 8.83
N ALA A 190 -0.85 -4.81 8.12
CA ALA A 190 -0.55 -5.16 6.76
C ALA A 190 0.24 -6.48 6.70
N LEU A 191 -0.21 -7.42 5.85
CA LEU A 191 0.50 -8.68 5.61
C LEU A 191 1.85 -8.43 4.94
N LEU A 192 1.88 -7.49 4.01
CA LEU A 192 3.04 -7.10 3.22
C LEU A 192 3.53 -5.73 3.68
N LEU A 193 4.85 -5.62 3.89
CA LEU A 193 5.51 -4.37 4.25
C LEU A 193 6.50 -3.95 3.15
N PRO A 194 6.83 -2.66 3.04
CA PRO A 194 7.84 -2.19 2.08
C PRO A 194 9.15 -2.97 2.21
N SER A 195 9.70 -3.38 1.06
CA SER A 195 10.91 -4.21 0.91
C SER A 195 10.70 -5.72 1.14
N ASP A 196 9.52 -6.20 1.54
CA ASP A 196 9.23 -7.64 1.57
C ASP A 196 9.29 -8.21 0.15
N GLN A 197 9.77 -9.44 0.05
CA GLN A 197 9.75 -10.23 -1.18
C GLN A 197 8.50 -11.10 -1.24
N VAL A 198 7.86 -11.12 -2.40
CA VAL A 198 6.63 -11.88 -2.62
C VAL A 198 6.83 -12.87 -3.75
N ILE A 199 6.47 -14.11 -3.49
CA ILE A 199 6.46 -15.19 -4.47
C ILE A 199 5.02 -15.68 -4.62
N PHE A 200 4.49 -15.61 -5.83
CA PHE A 200 3.17 -16.15 -6.13
C PHE A 200 3.26 -17.64 -6.51
N LYS A 201 2.30 -18.42 -6.03
CA LYS A 201 2.14 -19.83 -6.39
C LYS A 201 0.79 -20.08 -7.02
N ASP A 202 0.76 -20.77 -8.16
CA ASP A 202 -0.50 -21.21 -8.76
C ASP A 202 -1.07 -22.40 -7.95
N ILE A 203 -2.21 -22.14 -7.30
CA ILE A 203 -2.97 -23.16 -6.56
C ILE A 203 -4.30 -23.51 -7.24
N SER A 204 -4.51 -23.07 -8.48
CA SER A 204 -5.76 -23.29 -9.22
C SER A 204 -6.10 -24.77 -9.43
N ARG A 205 -5.09 -25.64 -9.44
CA ARG A 205 -5.24 -27.09 -9.68
C ARG A 205 -5.28 -27.95 -8.41
N ASN A 206 -4.96 -27.39 -7.23
CA ASN A 206 -4.95 -28.11 -5.97
C ASN A 206 -5.75 -27.33 -4.90
N PRO A 207 -7.08 -27.57 -4.79
CA PRO A 207 -7.89 -26.89 -3.79
C PRO A 207 -7.60 -27.33 -2.33
N THR A 208 -6.59 -28.18 -2.10
CA THR A 208 -6.37 -28.84 -0.80
C THR A 208 -5.13 -28.35 -0.03
N GLN A 209 -4.47 -27.28 -0.41
CA GLN A 209 -3.50 -26.64 0.46
C GLN A 209 -4.12 -25.38 1.07
N THR A 210 -4.91 -25.68 2.05
CA THR A 210 -5.58 -24.77 2.96
C THR A 210 -4.57 -23.85 3.62
N SER A 211 -4.87 -22.55 3.51
CA SER A 211 -4.49 -21.50 4.47
C SER A 211 -4.27 -22.05 5.86
N VAL A 212 -3.19 -21.63 6.50
CA VAL A 212 -3.05 -21.72 7.95
C VAL A 212 -4.20 -20.92 8.52
N SER A 213 -5.28 -21.60 8.86
CA SER A 213 -6.42 -21.02 9.57
C SER A 213 -5.93 -20.59 10.94
N THR A 214 -5.54 -19.33 11.06
CA THR A 214 -5.50 -18.69 12.37
C THR A 214 -6.95 -18.58 12.81
N THR A 215 -7.35 -19.48 13.68
CA THR A 215 -8.67 -19.49 14.33
C THR A 215 -8.90 -18.12 14.94
N LEU A 216 -9.77 -17.33 14.31
CA LEU A 216 -10.23 -16.07 14.88
C LEU A 216 -11.02 -16.40 16.14
N VAL A 217 -10.41 -16.27 17.28
CA VAL A 217 -11.13 -16.19 18.55
C VAL A 217 -11.83 -14.84 18.55
N HIS A 218 -13.08 -14.84 18.15
CA HIS A 218 -13.95 -13.70 18.36
C HIS A 218 -14.18 -13.58 19.89
N SER A 219 -13.32 -12.83 20.54
CA SER A 219 -13.63 -12.36 21.90
C SER A 219 -14.68 -11.24 21.77
N ASN A 220 -15.93 -11.61 21.87
CA ASN A 220 -17.02 -10.68 22.16
C ASN A 220 -16.84 -10.13 23.58
N LEU A 221 -15.89 -9.22 23.75
CA LEU A 221 -15.81 -8.38 24.94
C LEU A 221 -16.62 -7.12 24.67
N ALA A 222 -17.94 -7.26 24.71
CA ALA A 222 -18.82 -6.13 24.95
C ALA A 222 -18.63 -5.69 26.42
N THR A 223 -17.55 -4.99 26.70
CA THR A 223 -17.45 -4.21 27.94
C THR A 223 -18.36 -3.00 27.76
N HIS A 224 -19.53 -3.04 28.36
CA HIS A 224 -20.37 -1.86 28.57
C HIS A 224 -19.56 -0.84 29.39
N LYS A 225 -18.83 0.02 28.70
CA LYS A 225 -18.32 1.24 29.34
C LYS A 225 -19.52 2.16 29.53
N PRO A 226 -19.63 2.84 30.68
CA PRO A 226 -20.70 3.82 30.90
C PRO A 226 -20.62 4.87 29.78
N ALA A 227 -21.80 5.26 29.27
CA ALA A 227 -21.85 6.35 28.28
C ALA A 227 -21.30 7.63 28.90
N LEU A 228 -20.38 8.28 28.21
CA LEU A 228 -19.76 9.53 28.68
C LEU A 228 -20.63 10.76 28.37
N PHE A 229 -21.50 10.63 27.38
CA PHE A 229 -22.43 11.69 26.94
C PHE A 229 -23.64 11.06 26.25
N GLU A 230 -24.74 11.80 26.22
CA GLU A 230 -26.00 11.44 25.56
C GLU A 230 -26.26 12.43 24.42
N VAL A 231 -26.61 11.92 23.23
CA VAL A 231 -27.00 12.75 22.09
C VAL A 231 -28.49 12.99 22.15
N LEU A 232 -28.90 14.21 22.50
CA LEU A 232 -30.32 14.59 22.64
C LEU A 232 -30.98 14.84 21.27
N ASN A 233 -30.20 15.34 20.27
CA ASN A 233 -30.70 15.62 18.93
C ASN A 233 -29.55 15.49 17.93
N THR A 234 -29.72 14.66 16.88
CA THR A 234 -28.69 14.41 15.89
C THR A 234 -28.70 15.39 14.72
N GLY A 235 -29.73 16.24 14.58
CA GLY A 235 -29.87 17.06 13.38
C GLY A 235 -29.90 16.22 12.10
N LEU A 236 -29.31 16.76 10.99
CA LEU A 236 -29.20 16.05 9.72
C LEU A 236 -28.09 15.00 9.72
N GLN A 237 -27.00 15.25 10.45
CA GLN A 237 -25.85 14.35 10.56
C GLN A 237 -25.04 14.69 11.80
N VAL A 238 -24.65 13.68 12.56
CA VAL A 238 -23.68 13.78 13.67
C VAL A 238 -22.55 12.80 13.40
N LEU A 239 -21.32 13.30 13.41
CA LEU A 239 -20.10 12.52 13.27
C LEU A 239 -19.22 12.74 14.49
N VAL A 240 -18.70 11.64 15.04
CA VAL A 240 -17.63 11.71 16.04
C VAL A 240 -16.32 11.75 15.29
N GLN A 241 -15.52 12.78 15.55
CA GLN A 241 -14.19 12.92 14.98
C GLN A 241 -13.15 12.99 16.10
N ASP A 242 -12.04 12.33 15.88
CA ASP A 242 -10.87 12.31 16.74
C ASP A 242 -9.72 13.15 16.11
N GLN A 243 -8.53 13.08 16.68
CA GLN A 243 -7.35 13.73 16.13
C GLN A 243 -6.81 13.08 14.86
N GLY A 244 -7.43 11.99 14.40
CA GLY A 244 -7.01 11.22 13.23
C GLY A 244 -5.94 10.18 13.56
N ARG A 245 -5.40 9.60 12.49
CA ARG A 245 -4.44 8.49 12.55
C ARG A 245 -3.09 8.96 12.07
N HIS A 246 -2.17 9.15 13.03
CA HIS A 246 -0.80 9.59 12.75
C HIS A 246 0.13 8.38 12.58
N HIS A 247 1.20 8.53 11.79
CA HIS A 247 2.29 7.57 11.61
C HIS A 247 1.90 6.21 10.97
N VAL A 248 0.75 6.14 10.29
CA VAL A 248 0.25 4.93 9.63
C VAL A 248 -0.11 5.12 8.16
N ALA A 249 0.12 6.30 7.60
CA ALA A 249 -0.17 6.57 6.21
C ALA A 249 0.74 5.77 5.26
N SER A 250 1.95 5.42 5.67
CA SER A 250 2.86 4.51 4.96
C SER A 250 2.30 3.08 4.82
N LEU A 251 1.29 2.72 5.62
CA LEU A 251 0.51 1.47 5.50
C LEU A 251 -0.77 1.65 4.66
N GLY A 252 -0.94 2.78 3.99
CA GLY A 252 -2.12 3.11 3.19
C GLY A 252 -3.33 3.58 4.02
N VAL A 253 -3.15 3.87 5.30
CA VAL A 253 -4.21 4.39 6.18
C VAL A 253 -4.27 5.90 6.04
N GLY A 254 -5.40 6.43 5.57
CA GLY A 254 -5.62 7.88 5.52
C GLY A 254 -5.60 8.52 6.91
N ARG A 255 -5.05 9.72 6.98
CA ARG A 255 -4.88 10.45 8.24
C ARG A 255 -6.21 10.71 8.94
N ALA A 256 -7.24 11.11 8.20
CA ALA A 256 -8.59 11.41 8.72
C ALA A 256 -8.56 12.26 10.02
N GLY A 257 -9.67 12.32 10.75
CA GLY A 257 -9.78 13.11 11.99
C GLY A 257 -10.40 14.47 11.79
N ALA A 258 -10.48 15.25 12.85
CA ALA A 258 -11.03 16.60 12.84
C ALA A 258 -10.19 17.52 11.96
N LEU A 259 -10.88 18.44 11.25
CA LEU A 259 -10.22 19.45 10.39
C LEU A 259 -9.43 20.45 11.25
N ASP A 260 -10.00 20.87 12.38
CA ASP A 260 -9.35 21.69 13.39
C ASP A 260 -8.93 20.81 14.57
N GLN A 261 -7.63 20.64 14.75
CA GLN A 261 -7.04 19.82 15.82
C GLN A 261 -6.66 20.66 17.06
N SER A 262 -6.85 21.96 17.00
CA SER A 262 -6.47 22.87 18.09
C SER A 262 -7.61 23.19 19.06
N SER A 263 -8.83 22.76 18.77
CA SER A 263 -10.02 22.97 19.60
C SER A 263 -10.30 21.86 20.60
#